data_a4e4b3ce7d6f39ff87cb38c3703a0ad9
#
_entry.id   a4e4b3ce7d6f39ff87cb38c3703a0ad9
#
_cell.length_a   1.000
_cell.length_b   1.000
_cell.length_c   1.000
_cell.angle_alpha   90.00
_cell.angle_beta   90.00
_cell.angle_gamma   90.00
#
_symmetry.space_group_name_H-M   'P 1'
#
loop_
_entity.id
_entity.type
_entity.pdbx_description
1 polymer ?
#
loop_
_entity_poly.entity_id
_entity_poly.type
_entity_poly.pdbx_seq_one_letter_code
_entity_poly.pdbx_strand_id
1 'polypeptide(L)'
;MLGRLILAGGLAGLLAAPAAGASLSITELLEHGDQYHQQPVSVIGEAADVATQIGPRNRPFYTFVLKDRQGSVTVIMQGKPELSNGDAVMVHGVFIKSRKAGRTTITNRIEATVVRQLHDTKEPFVG
;
A
#
# COMPACT_ATOMS: atom_id res chain seq x y z
N MET A 1 -12.58 -0.12 40.50
CA MET A 1 -12.19 -0.09 39.95
C MET A 1 -11.91 -0.16 39.06
N LEU A 2 -11.95 -0.15 39.10
CA LEU A 2 -11.62 -0.18 38.21
C LEU A 2 -11.28 -0.17 37.22
N GLY A 3 -11.25 -0.25 37.18
CA GLY A 3 -10.89 -0.33 36.10
C GLY A 3 -10.67 -0.31 35.38
N ARG A 4 -10.83 -0.40 35.35
CA ARG A 4 -10.53 -0.42 34.57
C ARG A 4 -10.24 -0.50 33.72
N LEU A 5 -10.34 -0.64 33.67
CA LEU A 5 -10.05 -0.69 32.73
C LEU A 5 -9.81 -0.68 31.92
N ILE A 6 -10.13 -0.79 32.06
CA ILE A 6 -9.91 -0.76 31.13
C ILE A 6 -9.65 -0.57 30.32
N LEU A 7 -9.94 -0.60 30.37
CA LEU A 7 -9.72 -0.37 29.41
C LEU A 7 -9.32 -0.29 28.70
N ALA A 8 -9.55 -0.43 28.98
CA ALA A 8 -9.20 -0.32 28.12
C ALA A 8 -8.95 -0.27 27.40
N GLY A 9 -9.22 -0.52 27.49
CA GLY A 9 -9.08 -0.48 26.56
C GLY A 9 -8.93 -0.31 25.86
N GLY A 10 -9.18 -0.52 25.86
CA GLY A 10 -9.16 -0.38 24.90
C GLY A 10 -8.90 -0.12 24.38
N LEU A 11 -8.94 -0.40 24.40
CA LEU A 11 -8.60 -0.13 23.65
C LEU A 11 -8.16 -0.12 22.99
N ALA A 12 -8.14 -0.54 22.92
CA ALA A 12 -7.65 -0.56 22.12
C ALA A 12 -7.56 -0.53 21.33
N GLY A 13 -7.87 -0.71 21.25
CA GLY A 13 -7.78 -0.67 20.22
C GLY A 13 -7.78 -0.32 19.63
N LEU A 14 -8.15 -0.50 19.77
CA LEU A 14 -8.08 -0.17 19.02
C LEU A 14 -7.52 0.13 18.42
N LEU A 15 -7.31 0.02 18.42
CA LEU A 15 -6.56 0.20 17.78
C LEU A 15 -6.44 -0.05 16.60
N ALA A 16 -6.59 -0.54 16.47
CA ALA A 16 -6.38 -1.05 15.42
C ALA A 16 -7.03 -0.55 14.34
N ALA A 17 -8.05 -0.62 14.38
CA ALA A 17 -8.74 -0.18 13.37
C ALA A 17 -8.21 0.93 12.72
N PRO A 18 -7.54 1.43 13.27
CA PRO A 18 -7.03 2.51 12.77
C PRO A 18 -6.51 2.45 11.48
N ALA A 19 -6.14 1.48 11.15
CA ALA A 19 -5.59 1.42 9.93
C ALA A 19 -6.42 2.03 8.90
N ALA A 20 -7.64 2.05 9.05
CA ALA A 20 -8.47 2.51 8.02
C ALA A 20 -8.22 3.90 7.60
N GLY A 21 -7.91 4.75 8.29
CA GLY A 21 -7.75 6.10 7.84
C GLY A 21 -6.35 6.57 7.80
N ALA A 22 -5.43 5.81 8.24
CA ALA A 22 -4.10 6.30 8.35
C ALA A 22 -3.21 5.81 7.23
N SER A 23 -2.31 6.64 6.78
CA SER A 23 -1.34 6.24 5.78
C SER A 23 -0.03 5.95 6.47
N LEU A 24 0.59 4.86 6.05
CA LEU A 24 1.92 4.52 6.53
C LEU A 24 2.96 5.08 5.60
N SER A 25 4.12 5.38 6.13
CA SER A 25 5.25 5.66 5.27
C SER A 25 5.84 4.34 4.79
N ILE A 26 6.59 4.38 3.71
CA ILE A 26 7.23 3.17 3.23
C ILE A 26 8.26 2.70 4.22
N THR A 27 8.97 3.62 4.87
CA THR A 27 9.93 3.25 5.87
C THR A 27 9.28 2.49 7.02
N GLU A 28 8.14 2.97 7.50
CA GLU A 28 7.47 2.30 8.58
C GLU A 28 6.98 0.92 8.16
N LEU A 29 6.45 0.81 6.97
CA LEU A 29 6.01 -0.47 6.46
C LEU A 29 7.15 -1.48 6.39
N LEU A 30 8.31 -1.04 5.91
CA LEU A 30 9.43 -1.96 5.75
C LEU A 30 10.08 -2.28 7.09
N GLU A 31 10.14 -1.33 8.00
CA GLU A 31 10.76 -1.60 9.29
C GLU A 31 9.92 -2.53 10.15
N HIS A 32 8.63 -2.51 9.96
CA HIS A 32 7.73 -3.33 10.76
C HIS A 32 7.01 -4.37 9.89
N GLY A 33 7.70 -4.85 8.87
CA GLY A 33 7.10 -5.75 7.90
C GLY A 33 6.43 -6.97 8.52
N ASP A 34 6.99 -7.51 9.59
CA ASP A 34 6.38 -8.68 10.20
C ASP A 34 5.00 -8.36 10.77
N GLN A 35 4.82 -7.14 11.26
CA GLN A 35 3.54 -6.75 11.82
C GLN A 35 2.50 -6.52 10.76
N TYR A 36 2.93 -6.09 9.58
CA TYR A 36 2.00 -5.75 8.53
C TYR A 36 1.80 -6.88 7.51
N HIS A 37 2.52 -7.97 7.67
CA HIS A 37 2.41 -9.08 6.72
C HIS A 37 0.97 -9.59 6.67
N GLN A 38 0.42 -9.66 5.47
CA GLN A 38 -0.96 -10.10 5.21
C GLN A 38 -2.00 -9.19 5.86
N GLN A 39 -1.65 -7.95 6.13
CA GLN A 39 -2.57 -6.98 6.71
C GLN A 39 -2.91 -5.90 5.69
N PRO A 40 -4.08 -5.31 5.79
CA PRO A 40 -4.42 -4.19 4.92
C PRO A 40 -3.61 -2.97 5.33
N VAL A 41 -3.10 -2.27 4.35
CA VAL A 41 -2.29 -1.07 4.59
C VAL A 41 -2.70 -0.01 3.59
N SER A 42 -2.43 1.23 3.94
CA SER A 42 -2.56 2.37 3.03
C SER A 42 -1.24 3.11 3.04
N VAL A 43 -0.64 3.28 1.88
CA VAL A 43 0.70 3.85 1.77
C VAL A 43 0.71 4.91 0.69
N ILE A 44 1.37 6.00 0.93
CA ILE A 44 1.51 7.07 -0.05
C ILE A 44 2.96 7.15 -0.48
N GLY A 45 3.17 7.35 -1.75
CA GLY A 45 4.51 7.50 -2.29
C GLY A 45 4.47 7.93 -3.74
N GLU A 46 5.60 7.84 -4.38
CA GLU A 46 5.73 8.21 -5.77
C GLU A 46 5.81 6.95 -6.62
N ALA A 47 5.08 6.92 -7.74
CA ALA A 47 5.08 5.75 -8.61
C ALA A 47 6.27 5.81 -9.57
N ALA A 48 6.86 4.66 -9.80
CA ALA A 48 7.96 4.54 -10.75
C ALA A 48 7.86 3.17 -11.44
N ASP A 49 8.47 3.06 -12.59
CA ASP A 49 8.55 1.80 -13.31
C ASP A 49 7.18 1.15 -13.54
N VAL A 50 6.22 1.94 -13.94
CA VAL A 50 4.88 1.44 -14.23
C VAL A 50 4.93 0.53 -15.46
N ALA A 51 4.42 -0.69 -15.33
CA ALA A 51 4.45 -1.67 -16.41
C ALA A 51 3.12 -2.41 -16.47
N THR A 52 2.57 -2.52 -17.66
CA THR A 52 1.33 -3.25 -17.90
C THR A 52 1.66 -4.66 -18.34
N GLN A 53 0.93 -5.62 -17.84
CA GLN A 53 1.15 -7.01 -18.18
C GLN A 53 -0.19 -7.70 -18.43
N ILE A 54 -0.14 -8.86 -19.06
CA ILE A 54 -1.33 -9.65 -19.31
C ILE A 54 -1.22 -10.92 -18.48
N GLY A 55 -2.17 -11.13 -17.62
CA GLY A 55 -2.19 -12.30 -16.76
C GLY A 55 -3.05 -13.42 -17.32
N PRO A 56 -3.36 -14.39 -16.48
CA PRO A 56 -4.18 -15.53 -16.87
C PRO A 56 -5.54 -15.06 -17.38
N ARG A 57 -6.11 -15.79 -18.31
CA ARG A 57 -7.41 -15.46 -18.89
C ARG A 57 -7.39 -14.13 -19.61
N ASN A 58 -6.19 -13.74 -20.05
CA ASN A 58 -6.04 -12.53 -20.83
C ASN A 58 -6.50 -11.29 -20.07
N ARG A 59 -6.37 -11.28 -18.75
CA ARG A 59 -6.76 -10.14 -17.96
C ARG A 59 -5.55 -9.26 -17.69
N PRO A 60 -5.66 -7.97 -17.94
CA PRO A 60 -4.53 -7.11 -17.72
C PRO A 60 -4.31 -6.83 -16.23
N PHE A 61 -3.06 -6.62 -15.87
CA PHE A 61 -2.72 -6.10 -14.58
C PHE A 61 -1.49 -5.23 -14.75
N TYR A 62 -1.16 -4.47 -13.75
CA TYR A 62 0.04 -3.64 -13.85
C TYR A 62 0.80 -3.68 -12.52
N THR A 63 2.06 -3.37 -12.62
CA THR A 63 2.92 -3.28 -11.47
C THR A 63 3.63 -1.95 -11.50
N PHE A 64 4.05 -1.49 -10.35
CA PHE A 64 4.92 -0.32 -10.28
C PHE A 64 5.67 -0.36 -8.96
N VAL A 65 6.66 0.49 -8.85
CA VAL A 65 7.40 0.66 -7.60
C VAL A 65 6.83 1.88 -6.92
N LEU A 66 6.46 1.75 -5.66
CA LEU A 66 6.01 2.86 -4.85
C LEU A 66 7.19 3.23 -3.96
N LYS A 67 7.64 4.45 -4.03
CA LYS A 67 8.86 4.82 -3.32
C LYS A 67 8.75 6.16 -2.63
N ASP A 68 9.61 6.35 -1.65
CA ASP A 68 9.81 7.64 -1.04
C ASP A 68 11.33 7.82 -0.92
N ARG A 69 11.78 8.74 -0.09
CA ARG A 69 13.21 9.00 -0.01
C ARG A 69 13.98 7.87 0.60
N GLN A 70 13.34 7.00 1.32
CA GLN A 70 14.04 6.03 2.13
C GLN A 70 13.87 4.60 1.69
N GLY A 71 12.94 4.32 0.85
CA GLY A 71 12.74 2.94 0.42
C GLY A 71 11.69 2.80 -0.63
N SER A 72 11.42 1.56 -0.99
CA SER A 72 10.44 1.28 -2.03
C SER A 72 9.78 -0.07 -1.79
N VAL A 73 8.60 -0.23 -2.36
CA VAL A 73 7.86 -1.48 -2.29
C VAL A 73 7.19 -1.66 -3.65
N THR A 74 7.04 -2.90 -4.07
CA THR A 74 6.39 -3.21 -5.34
C THR A 74 4.89 -3.27 -5.13
N VAL A 75 4.14 -2.75 -6.09
CA VAL A 75 2.69 -2.78 -6.04
C VAL A 75 2.19 -3.53 -7.27
N ILE A 76 1.18 -4.38 -7.09
CA ILE A 76 0.53 -5.06 -8.19
C ILE A 76 -0.97 -4.79 -8.10
N MET A 77 -1.59 -4.47 -9.22
CA MET A 77 -3.00 -4.10 -9.26
C MET A 77 -3.64 -4.64 -10.53
N GLN A 78 -4.86 -5.14 -10.42
CA GLN A 78 -5.60 -5.61 -11.58
C GLN A 78 -6.06 -4.43 -12.42
N GLY A 79 -6.11 -4.64 -13.72
CA GLY A 79 -6.63 -3.63 -14.63
C GLY A 79 -5.54 -2.87 -15.34
N LYS A 80 -5.90 -1.73 -15.88
CA LYS A 80 -4.95 -0.88 -16.59
C LYS A 80 -4.59 0.31 -15.74
N PRO A 81 -3.35 0.77 -15.82
CA PRO A 81 -2.95 1.87 -14.96
C PRO A 81 -3.57 3.20 -15.40
N GLU A 82 -3.94 3.99 -14.41
CA GLU A 82 -4.40 5.34 -14.64
C GLU A 82 -3.44 6.31 -13.97
N LEU A 83 -2.20 5.95 -13.93
CA LEU A 83 -1.15 6.77 -13.33
C LEU A 83 0.07 6.69 -14.20
N SER A 84 1.01 7.58 -13.97
CA SER A 84 2.25 7.64 -14.73
C SER A 84 3.44 7.69 -13.77
N ASN A 85 4.61 7.39 -14.29
CA ASN A 85 5.82 7.48 -13.50
C ASN A 85 5.96 8.91 -12.98
N GLY A 86 6.29 9.03 -11.72
CA GLY A 86 6.43 10.33 -11.08
C GLY A 86 5.20 10.81 -10.35
N ASP A 87 4.06 10.15 -10.54
CA ASP A 87 2.84 10.59 -9.88
C ASP A 87 2.86 10.26 -8.40
N ALA A 88 2.30 11.14 -7.60
CA ALA A 88 2.05 10.84 -6.20
C ALA A 88 0.78 10.02 -6.13
N VAL A 89 0.83 8.90 -5.45
CA VAL A 89 -0.31 8.00 -5.39
C VAL A 89 -0.50 7.46 -3.98
N MET A 90 -1.74 7.09 -3.68
CA MET A 90 -2.09 6.38 -2.47
C MET A 90 -2.48 4.97 -2.88
N VAL A 91 -1.92 3.99 -2.22
CA VAL A 91 -2.17 2.59 -2.51
C VAL A 91 -2.77 1.94 -1.28
N HIS A 92 -3.89 1.25 -1.48
CA HIS A 92 -4.51 0.50 -0.41
C HIS A 92 -4.58 -0.95 -0.83
N GLY A 93 -4.13 -1.84 0.00
CA GLY A 93 -4.13 -3.26 -0.32
C GLY A 93 -3.53 -4.06 0.81
N VAL A 94 -3.15 -5.28 0.51
CA VAL A 94 -2.60 -6.20 1.50
C VAL A 94 -1.09 -6.29 1.30
N PHE A 95 -0.36 -6.10 2.37
CA PHE A 95 1.10 -6.15 2.31
C PHE A 95 1.58 -7.58 2.45
N ILE A 96 2.50 -7.99 1.59
CA ILE A 96 3.13 -9.30 1.66
C ILE A 96 4.61 -9.07 1.90
N LYS A 97 5.07 -9.40 3.08
CA LYS A 97 6.49 -9.26 3.36
C LYS A 97 7.27 -10.32 2.61
N SER A 98 6.77 -11.54 2.62
CA SER A 98 7.47 -12.63 1.95
C SER A 98 6.50 -13.77 1.70
N ARG A 99 6.54 -14.34 0.52
CA ARG A 99 5.71 -15.49 0.19
C ARG A 99 6.34 -16.25 -0.95
N LYS A 100 6.34 -17.56 -0.86
CA LYS A 100 6.83 -18.37 -1.95
C LYS A 100 5.79 -18.48 -3.04
N ALA A 101 6.23 -18.38 -4.28
CA ALA A 101 5.37 -18.53 -5.42
C ALA A 101 6.12 -19.38 -6.43
N GLY A 102 5.93 -20.69 -6.34
CA GLY A 102 6.69 -21.62 -7.17
C GLY A 102 8.15 -21.59 -6.78
N ARG A 103 9.01 -21.28 -7.70
CA ARG A 103 10.44 -21.22 -7.42
C ARG A 103 10.89 -19.83 -7.04
N THR A 104 9.98 -18.89 -7.02
CA THR A 104 10.31 -17.50 -6.75
C THR A 104 9.81 -17.13 -5.37
N THR A 105 10.47 -16.22 -4.72
CA THR A 105 9.97 -15.64 -3.49
C THR A 105 9.56 -14.21 -3.76
N ILE A 106 8.32 -13.90 -3.41
CA ILE A 106 7.82 -12.54 -3.52
C ILE A 106 8.13 -11.84 -2.22
N THR A 107 8.73 -10.67 -2.28
CA THR A 107 9.05 -9.93 -1.06
C THR A 107 8.60 -8.49 -1.18
N ASN A 108 8.19 -7.93 -0.07
CA ASN A 108 7.85 -6.50 0.05
C ASN A 108 6.94 -6.03 -1.08
N ARG A 109 5.76 -6.62 -1.15
CA ARG A 109 4.81 -6.30 -2.20
C ARG A 109 3.46 -5.93 -1.60
N ILE A 110 2.78 -4.96 -2.19
CA ILE A 110 1.40 -4.66 -1.84
C ILE A 110 0.52 -5.18 -2.96
N GLU A 111 -0.42 -6.05 -2.61
CA GLU A 111 -1.44 -6.52 -3.55
C GLU A 111 -2.60 -5.56 -3.43
N ALA A 112 -2.66 -4.61 -4.33
CA ALA A 112 -3.53 -3.45 -4.18
C ALA A 112 -4.96 -3.76 -4.59
N THR A 113 -5.88 -3.13 -3.89
CA THR A 113 -7.28 -3.11 -4.27
C THR A 113 -7.70 -1.72 -4.71
N VAL A 114 -6.95 -0.69 -4.31
CA VAL A 114 -7.21 0.68 -4.73
C VAL A 114 -5.87 1.36 -4.98
N VAL A 115 -5.76 2.00 -6.12
CA VAL A 115 -4.62 2.86 -6.42
C VAL A 115 -5.20 4.20 -6.84
N ARG A 116 -4.90 5.24 -6.11
CA ARG A 116 -5.49 6.55 -6.38
C ARG A 116 -4.41 7.57 -6.62
N GLN A 117 -4.47 8.22 -7.75
CA GLN A 117 -3.56 9.30 -8.04
C GLN A 117 -3.92 10.49 -7.18
N LEU A 118 -2.94 11.07 -6.52
CA LEU A 118 -3.16 12.21 -5.67
C LEU A 118 -2.89 13.46 -6.49
N HIS A 119 -3.94 14.22 -6.76
CA HIS A 119 -3.75 15.41 -7.53
C HIS A 119 -3.23 16.50 -6.66
N ASP A 120 -2.34 17.27 -7.24
CA ASP A 120 -1.87 18.42 -6.57
C ASP A 120 -2.95 19.42 -6.53
N THR A 121 -3.37 19.76 -5.38
CA THR A 121 -4.46 20.69 -5.30
C THR A 121 -4.14 22.02 -5.87
N LYS A 122 -2.95 22.30 -6.18
CA LYS A 122 -2.69 23.50 -6.74
C LYS A 122 -3.15 23.59 -8.07
N GLU A 123 -3.33 22.55 -8.71
CA GLU A 123 -3.74 22.64 -9.95
C GLU A 123 -4.97 23.08 -10.21
N PRO A 124 -5.63 23.06 -9.79
CA PRO A 124 -6.88 23.38 -10.24
C PRO A 124 -7.11 24.77 -10.42
N PHE A 125 -6.70 24.83 -10.44
CA PHE A 125 -6.93 25.66 -10.50
C PHE A 125 -7.09 26.32 -10.96
N VAL A 126 -6.96 26.15 -11.14
CA VAL A 126 -7.00 26.50 -11.47
C VAL A 126 -7.62 26.98 -11.74
N GLY A 127 -7.79 27.08 -11.76
CA GLY A 127 -8.17 27.26 -12.11
C GLY A 127 -8.42 27.55 -12.34
#